data_d3c47a7d7634b525ed778c658c2ffb32
#
_entry.id   d3c47a7d7634b525ed778c658c2ffb32
#
_cell.length_a   1.000
_cell.length_b   1.000
_cell.length_c   1.000
_cell.angle_alpha   90.00
_cell.angle_beta   90.00
_cell.angle_gamma   90.00
#
_symmetry.space_group_name_H-M   'P 1'
#
loop_
_entity.id
_entity.type
_entity.pdbx_description
1 polymer ?
#
loop_
_entity_poly.entity_id
_entity_poly.type
_entity_poly.pdbx_seq_one_letter_code
_entity_poly.pdbx_strand_id
1 'polypeptide(L)'
;FSNKVTISSTNVLDFSYGTTTFCINDTNPKALITGVQGGKFSSTTGLVIDPLTGTINLLASTPGNYNVTYTPPTNYIQLGLDIDGTGADDRFGYSVDLNKAGDIMAVAAPLDDPNGSNSGQVRIFGLINGLWTQLGSDIDGEIPGDEFGFSVAMNDLGDRVVAGGRYNDGLANDAGHVRVYKYNAGSWTQIGADINGKTANTYFGWCVDMNASGDMIVATAPNE
;
A
#
# COMPACT_ATOMS: atom_id res chain seq x y z
N PHE A 1 31.33 -24.72 -27.59
CA PHE A 1 30.05 -24.88 -26.88
C PHE A 1 30.02 -23.96 -25.69
N SER A 2 28.99 -23.12 -25.56
CA SER A 2 28.83 -22.24 -24.43
C SER A 2 28.33 -23.03 -23.21
N ASN A 3 29.10 -23.07 -22.12
CA ASN A 3 28.70 -23.67 -20.85
C ASN A 3 27.86 -22.66 -19.99
N LYS A 4 27.04 -21.87 -20.66
CA LYS A 4 26.30 -20.78 -20.02
C LYS A 4 24.79 -21.03 -20.05
N VAL A 5 24.13 -20.72 -18.96
CA VAL A 5 22.69 -20.66 -18.81
C VAL A 5 22.32 -19.17 -18.80
N THR A 6 21.45 -18.74 -19.72
CA THR A 6 20.94 -17.37 -19.77
C THR A 6 19.44 -17.39 -19.44
N ILE A 7 19.00 -16.49 -18.61
CA ILE A 7 17.63 -16.41 -18.10
C ILE A 7 17.02 -15.08 -18.53
N SER A 8 15.81 -15.16 -19.11
CA SER A 8 14.93 -14.03 -19.31
C SER A 8 13.70 -14.19 -18.42
N SER A 9 13.30 -13.17 -17.70
CA SER A 9 12.07 -13.15 -16.93
C SER A 9 10.95 -12.51 -17.75
N THR A 10 9.76 -13.09 -17.75
CA THR A 10 8.59 -12.56 -18.44
C THR A 10 7.83 -11.51 -17.61
N ASN A 11 8.05 -11.49 -16.28
CA ASN A 11 7.47 -10.49 -15.33
C ASN A 11 8.58 -9.87 -14.50
N VAL A 12 9.17 -8.79 -14.99
CA VAL A 12 10.30 -8.07 -14.34
C VAL A 12 9.91 -7.42 -13.01
N LEU A 13 8.60 -7.29 -12.73
CA LEU A 13 8.09 -6.66 -11.51
C LEU A 13 7.88 -7.61 -10.34
N ASP A 14 7.88 -8.93 -10.57
CA ASP A 14 7.53 -9.91 -9.55
C ASP A 14 8.73 -10.65 -8.96
N PHE A 15 9.82 -10.78 -9.72
CA PHE A 15 11.05 -11.43 -9.26
C PHE A 15 12.26 -11.05 -10.11
N SER A 16 13.45 -11.25 -9.55
CA SER A 16 14.72 -11.05 -10.25
C SER A 16 15.76 -12.07 -9.81
N TYR A 17 16.77 -12.27 -10.67
CA TYR A 17 18.05 -12.90 -10.30
C TYR A 17 19.12 -11.81 -10.32
N GLY A 18 20.13 -11.90 -9.48
CA GLY A 18 21.20 -10.89 -9.41
C GLY A 18 21.96 -10.67 -10.72
N THR A 19 21.93 -11.66 -11.64
CA THR A 19 22.43 -11.58 -13.01
C THR A 19 21.57 -12.47 -13.90
N THR A 20 21.64 -12.27 -15.22
CA THR A 20 20.87 -13.04 -16.21
C THR A 20 21.70 -14.17 -16.85
N THR A 21 23.00 -14.27 -16.57
CA THR A 21 23.89 -15.28 -17.19
C THR A 21 24.75 -15.93 -16.14
N PHE A 22 24.75 -17.27 -16.12
CA PHE A 22 25.45 -18.10 -15.15
C PHE A 22 26.28 -19.16 -15.89
N CYS A 23 27.45 -19.49 -15.34
CA CYS A 23 28.20 -20.66 -15.77
C CYS A 23 27.68 -21.92 -15.03
N ILE A 24 27.78 -23.07 -15.67
CA ILE A 24 27.29 -24.36 -15.11
C ILE A 24 27.90 -24.70 -13.73
N ASN A 25 29.09 -24.20 -13.45
CA ASN A 25 29.81 -24.41 -12.17
C ASN A 25 29.65 -23.30 -11.17
N ASP A 26 28.81 -22.26 -11.45
CA ASP A 26 28.53 -21.21 -10.50
C ASP A 26 27.64 -21.72 -9.37
N THR A 27 27.54 -20.93 -8.31
CA THR A 27 26.56 -21.17 -7.24
C THR A 27 25.14 -21.10 -7.81
N ASN A 28 24.30 -22.05 -7.45
CA ASN A 28 22.89 -22.07 -7.87
C ASN A 28 22.19 -20.76 -7.53
N PRO A 29 21.71 -19.99 -8.52
CA PRO A 29 21.04 -18.72 -8.25
C PRO A 29 19.66 -18.95 -7.66
N LYS A 30 19.28 -18.09 -6.71
CA LYS A 30 17.96 -18.07 -6.11
C LYS A 30 17.22 -16.81 -6.57
N ALA A 31 15.94 -16.96 -6.89
CA ALA A 31 15.09 -15.82 -7.21
C ALA A 31 14.87 -14.93 -5.98
N LEU A 32 14.96 -13.62 -6.18
CA LEU A 32 14.47 -12.60 -5.24
C LEU A 32 13.06 -12.22 -5.71
N ILE A 33 12.05 -12.58 -4.93
CA ILE A 33 10.66 -12.23 -5.22
C ILE A 33 10.42 -10.84 -4.65
N THR A 34 10.01 -9.92 -5.52
CA THR A 34 9.67 -8.52 -5.18
C THR A 34 8.17 -8.27 -5.21
N GLY A 35 7.40 -9.21 -5.78
CA GLY A 35 5.93 -9.21 -5.82
C GLY A 35 5.29 -10.12 -4.78
N VAL A 36 4.07 -10.58 -5.08
CA VAL A 36 3.28 -11.45 -4.19
C VAL A 36 4.01 -12.77 -3.94
N GLN A 37 4.21 -13.13 -2.67
CA GLN A 37 4.90 -14.35 -2.24
C GLN A 37 4.02 -15.61 -2.41
N GLY A 38 4.64 -16.79 -2.40
CA GLY A 38 3.91 -18.06 -2.38
C GLY A 38 3.44 -18.59 -3.74
N GLY A 39 3.82 -17.93 -4.84
CA GLY A 39 3.56 -18.39 -6.20
C GLY A 39 4.48 -19.55 -6.63
N LYS A 40 4.44 -19.89 -7.90
CA LYS A 40 5.21 -20.98 -8.49
C LYS A 40 6.08 -20.52 -9.64
N PHE A 41 7.31 -21.05 -9.69
CA PHE A 41 8.21 -20.87 -10.81
C PHE A 41 8.06 -21.99 -11.82
N SER A 42 8.18 -21.63 -13.08
CA SER A 42 8.25 -22.55 -14.21
C SER A 42 9.27 -22.05 -15.25
N SER A 43 9.73 -22.93 -16.12
CA SER A 43 10.66 -22.57 -17.20
C SER A 43 10.43 -23.44 -18.43
N THR A 44 11.04 -23.02 -19.55
CA THR A 44 11.15 -23.87 -20.74
C THR A 44 12.01 -25.10 -20.46
N THR A 45 11.77 -26.18 -21.20
CA THR A 45 12.44 -27.46 -21.02
C THR A 45 13.97 -27.32 -21.11
N GLY A 46 14.68 -27.98 -20.20
CA GLY A 46 16.15 -27.99 -20.14
C GLY A 46 16.72 -27.21 -18.94
N LEU A 47 15.96 -26.33 -18.33
CA LEU A 47 16.32 -25.70 -17.07
C LEU A 47 15.69 -26.45 -15.89
N VAL A 48 16.51 -26.82 -14.92
CA VAL A 48 16.05 -27.43 -13.66
C VAL A 48 15.90 -26.34 -12.62
N ILE A 49 14.65 -26.05 -12.26
CA ILE A 49 14.27 -25.00 -11.32
C ILE A 49 13.38 -25.58 -10.22
N ASP A 50 13.61 -25.16 -9.00
CA ASP A 50 12.70 -25.43 -7.88
C ASP A 50 11.43 -24.57 -8.03
N PRO A 51 10.25 -25.19 -8.14
CA PRO A 51 9.01 -24.46 -8.42
C PRO A 51 8.53 -23.57 -7.27
N LEU A 52 9.03 -23.76 -6.04
CA LEU A 52 8.60 -22.98 -4.87
C LEU A 52 9.58 -21.86 -4.55
N THR A 53 10.86 -22.11 -4.71
CA THR A 53 11.91 -21.13 -4.31
C THR A 53 12.50 -20.38 -5.50
N GLY A 54 12.27 -20.83 -6.74
CA GLY A 54 12.92 -20.30 -7.93
C GLY A 54 14.42 -20.58 -7.98
N THR A 55 14.95 -21.46 -7.13
CA THR A 55 16.37 -21.83 -7.15
C THR A 55 16.67 -22.68 -8.37
N ILE A 56 17.66 -22.29 -9.17
CA ILE A 56 18.07 -23.01 -10.38
C ILE A 56 19.22 -23.94 -10.03
N ASN A 57 19.07 -25.22 -10.41
CA ASN A 57 20.16 -26.18 -10.35
C ASN A 57 20.95 -26.12 -11.65
N LEU A 58 22.04 -25.37 -11.66
CA LEU A 58 22.86 -25.15 -12.85
C LEU A 58 23.51 -26.44 -13.34
N LEU A 59 23.97 -27.30 -12.43
CA LEU A 59 24.65 -28.55 -12.78
C LEU A 59 23.71 -29.54 -13.45
N ALA A 60 22.43 -29.55 -13.09
CA ALA A 60 21.40 -30.39 -13.67
C ALA A 60 20.73 -29.80 -14.91
N SER A 61 20.99 -28.53 -15.20
CA SER A 61 20.46 -27.84 -16.36
C SER A 61 21.34 -27.97 -17.57
N THR A 62 20.76 -28.00 -18.77
CA THR A 62 21.53 -27.92 -20.01
C THR A 62 21.93 -26.48 -20.31
N PRO A 63 23.14 -26.21 -20.87
CA PRO A 63 23.47 -24.85 -21.32
C PRO A 63 22.50 -24.35 -22.39
N GLY A 64 22.02 -23.13 -22.24
CA GLY A 64 21.03 -22.55 -23.15
C GLY A 64 20.42 -21.24 -22.66
N ASN A 65 19.46 -20.74 -23.41
CA ASN A 65 18.65 -19.57 -23.05
C ASN A 65 17.26 -20.06 -22.59
N TYR A 66 16.82 -19.57 -21.44
CA TYR A 66 15.58 -20.00 -20.80
C TYR A 66 14.73 -18.83 -20.40
N ASN A 67 13.41 -18.97 -20.58
CA ASN A 67 12.44 -18.09 -20.01
C ASN A 67 11.97 -18.67 -18.67
N VAL A 68 12.11 -17.91 -17.61
CA VAL A 68 11.55 -18.23 -16.29
C VAL A 68 10.30 -17.40 -16.10
N THR A 69 9.23 -18.04 -15.70
CA THR A 69 7.94 -17.41 -15.38
C THR A 69 7.62 -17.65 -13.92
N TYR A 70 7.24 -16.60 -13.21
CA TYR A 70 6.64 -16.68 -11.88
C TYR A 70 5.13 -16.51 -12.02
N THR A 71 4.37 -17.44 -11.48
CA THR A 71 2.91 -17.36 -11.40
C THR A 71 2.55 -17.12 -9.94
N PRO A 72 2.06 -15.91 -9.58
CA PRO A 72 1.59 -15.63 -8.23
C PRO A 72 0.50 -16.61 -7.79
N PRO A 73 0.29 -16.81 -6.48
CA PRO A 73 -0.81 -17.64 -5.99
C PRO A 73 -2.15 -17.04 -6.42
N THR A 74 -3.09 -17.91 -6.79
CA THR A 74 -4.46 -17.48 -7.15
C THR A 74 -5.36 -17.27 -5.93
N ASN A 75 -4.91 -17.70 -4.76
CA ASN A 75 -5.65 -17.54 -3.51
C ASN A 75 -5.12 -16.35 -2.73
N TYR A 76 -6.02 -15.49 -2.29
CA TYR A 76 -5.69 -14.47 -1.29
C TYR A 76 -5.39 -15.15 0.04
N ILE A 77 -4.31 -14.75 0.69
CA ILE A 77 -3.94 -15.18 2.04
C ILE A 77 -3.88 -13.94 2.92
N GLN A 78 -4.32 -14.08 4.15
CA GLN A 78 -4.17 -13.01 5.13
C GLN A 78 -2.70 -12.80 5.46
N LEU A 79 -2.24 -11.55 5.42
CA LEU A 79 -0.91 -11.13 5.83
C LEU A 79 -1.01 -10.45 7.21
N GLY A 80 -0.31 -11.00 8.18
CA GLY A 80 -0.35 -10.53 9.56
C GLY A 80 -1.61 -10.96 10.31
N LEU A 81 -1.78 -10.39 11.49
CA LEU A 81 -2.97 -10.57 12.32
C LEU A 81 -4.02 -9.51 11.98
N ASP A 82 -5.24 -9.71 12.47
CA ASP A 82 -6.29 -8.70 12.42
C ASP A 82 -5.84 -7.42 13.14
N ILE A 83 -6.29 -6.29 12.66
CA ILE A 83 -6.09 -5.00 13.30
C ILE A 83 -7.46 -4.49 13.73
N ASP A 84 -7.63 -4.38 15.03
CA ASP A 84 -8.89 -3.96 15.62
C ASP A 84 -8.95 -2.44 15.83
N GLY A 85 -10.17 -1.90 15.80
CA GLY A 85 -10.48 -0.56 16.29
C GLY A 85 -10.29 -0.44 17.80
N THR A 86 -10.23 0.79 18.29
CA THR A 86 -10.04 1.08 19.71
C THR A 86 -11.34 1.14 20.49
N GLY A 87 -12.43 1.53 19.82
CA GLY A 87 -13.75 1.67 20.43
C GLY A 87 -14.85 0.94 19.67
N ALA A 88 -15.99 0.77 20.32
CA ALA A 88 -17.19 0.25 19.69
C ALA A 88 -17.85 1.36 18.85
N ASP A 89 -18.38 1.00 17.70
CA ASP A 89 -19.11 1.88 16.79
C ASP A 89 -18.26 2.95 16.05
N ASP A 90 -16.93 3.01 16.27
CA ASP A 90 -16.00 3.97 15.64
C ASP A 90 -15.87 3.77 14.13
N ARG A 91 -16.34 2.64 13.61
CA ARG A 91 -16.26 2.25 12.20
C ARG A 91 -14.81 2.17 11.69
N PHE A 92 -13.89 1.66 12.49
CA PHE A 92 -12.53 1.38 12.03
C PHE A 92 -12.53 0.47 10.80
N GLY A 93 -11.79 0.84 9.76
CA GLY A 93 -11.84 0.16 8.46
C GLY A 93 -12.91 0.68 7.50
N TYR A 94 -13.60 1.78 7.84
CA TYR A 94 -14.61 2.39 6.97
C TYR A 94 -14.04 2.82 5.62
N SER A 95 -12.85 3.43 5.62
CA SER A 95 -12.07 3.74 4.44
C SER A 95 -10.65 3.21 4.63
N VAL A 96 -10.11 2.58 3.60
CA VAL A 96 -8.77 1.99 3.62
C VAL A 96 -8.09 2.21 2.28
N ASP A 97 -6.77 2.37 2.31
CA ASP A 97 -5.95 2.40 1.11
C ASP A 97 -4.58 1.78 1.37
N LEU A 98 -3.96 1.24 0.33
CA LEU A 98 -2.65 0.60 0.35
C LEU A 98 -1.68 1.34 -0.56
N ASN A 99 -0.43 1.44 -0.13
CA ASN A 99 0.62 1.87 -1.04
C ASN A 99 0.86 0.81 -2.14
N LYS A 100 1.60 1.16 -3.17
CA LYS A 100 1.87 0.29 -4.33
C LYS A 100 2.55 -1.03 -3.98
N ALA A 101 3.39 -1.05 -2.96
CA ALA A 101 4.07 -2.28 -2.51
C ALA A 101 3.14 -3.19 -1.69
N GLY A 102 2.02 -2.67 -1.18
CA GLY A 102 1.09 -3.39 -0.31
C GLY A 102 1.66 -3.64 1.09
N ASP A 103 2.65 -2.87 1.51
CA ASP A 103 3.32 -3.00 2.81
C ASP A 103 3.05 -1.82 3.75
N ILE A 104 2.35 -0.78 3.29
CA ILE A 104 1.85 0.32 4.11
C ILE A 104 0.38 0.55 3.79
N MET A 105 -0.44 0.72 4.83
CA MET A 105 -1.86 1.02 4.66
C MET A 105 -2.33 2.16 5.56
N ALA A 106 -3.27 2.95 5.06
CA ALA A 106 -4.07 3.88 5.84
C ALA A 106 -5.42 3.23 6.17
N VAL A 107 -5.87 3.40 7.40
CA VAL A 107 -7.16 2.88 7.88
C VAL A 107 -7.85 3.98 8.65
N ALA A 108 -9.08 4.26 8.30
CA ALA A 108 -9.87 5.34 8.91
C ALA A 108 -11.03 4.83 9.77
N ALA A 109 -11.33 5.59 10.80
CA ALA A 109 -12.44 5.42 11.72
C ALA A 109 -13.18 6.77 11.86
N PRO A 110 -14.12 7.10 10.96
CA PRO A 110 -14.72 8.44 10.92
C PRO A 110 -15.60 8.76 12.14
N LEU A 111 -16.02 7.77 12.90
CA LEU A 111 -16.82 7.97 14.11
C LEU A 111 -16.00 7.83 15.41
N ASP A 112 -14.69 7.68 15.34
CA ASP A 112 -13.81 7.72 16.51
C ASP A 112 -13.87 9.10 17.19
N ASP A 113 -13.73 9.11 18.53
CA ASP A 113 -14.02 10.25 19.41
C ASP A 113 -12.77 10.93 20.01
N PRO A 114 -11.58 10.99 19.37
CA PRO A 114 -10.36 11.49 20.01
C PRO A 114 -10.48 12.94 20.47
N ASN A 115 -11.19 13.79 19.74
CA ASN A 115 -11.41 15.19 20.05
C ASN A 115 -12.90 15.54 20.22
N GLY A 116 -13.71 14.56 20.55
CA GLY A 116 -15.16 14.63 20.77
C GLY A 116 -15.93 13.78 19.78
N SER A 117 -17.25 13.63 20.05
CA SER A 117 -18.09 12.67 19.35
C SER A 117 -17.99 12.77 17.83
N ASN A 118 -17.61 11.66 17.18
CA ASN A 118 -17.45 11.55 15.74
C ASN A 118 -16.46 12.57 15.14
N SER A 119 -15.41 12.97 15.86
CA SER A 119 -14.38 13.82 15.27
C SER A 119 -13.60 13.09 14.17
N GLY A 120 -13.47 11.78 14.31
CA GLY A 120 -12.84 10.88 13.35
C GLY A 120 -11.33 10.75 13.53
N GLN A 121 -10.77 9.67 12.97
CA GLN A 121 -9.36 9.33 13.10
C GLN A 121 -8.85 8.58 11.87
N VAL A 122 -7.57 8.73 11.56
CA VAL A 122 -6.84 7.92 10.57
C VAL A 122 -5.59 7.34 11.23
N ARG A 123 -5.39 6.03 11.07
CA ARG A 123 -4.17 5.33 11.50
C ARG A 123 -3.44 4.72 10.31
N ILE A 124 -2.13 4.78 10.33
CA ILE A 124 -1.30 4.21 9.27
C ILE A 124 -0.47 3.06 9.85
N PHE A 125 -0.42 1.95 9.12
CA PHE A 125 0.31 0.74 9.52
C PHE A 125 1.29 0.32 8.44
N GLY A 126 2.46 -0.20 8.88
CA GLY A 126 3.44 -0.84 8.01
C GLY A 126 3.56 -2.33 8.32
N LEU A 127 3.73 -3.16 7.31
CA LEU A 127 3.96 -4.59 7.45
C LEU A 127 5.44 -4.84 7.77
N ILE A 128 5.77 -4.95 9.05
CA ILE A 128 7.13 -5.13 9.56
C ILE A 128 7.29 -6.57 10.07
N ASN A 129 8.21 -7.32 9.47
CA ASN A 129 8.45 -8.74 9.81
C ASN A 129 7.17 -9.61 9.80
N GLY A 130 6.23 -9.31 8.88
CA GLY A 130 4.97 -10.03 8.74
C GLY A 130 3.88 -9.62 9.74
N LEU A 131 4.08 -8.55 10.49
CA LEU A 131 3.09 -7.98 11.42
C LEU A 131 2.77 -6.55 11.03
N TRP A 132 1.49 -6.20 11.03
CA TRP A 132 1.07 -4.82 10.86
C TRP A 132 1.39 -4.04 12.14
N THR A 133 2.24 -3.04 11.99
CA THR A 133 2.71 -2.20 13.09
C THR A 133 2.38 -0.76 12.76
N GLN A 134 1.79 -0.04 13.72
CA GLN A 134 1.43 1.35 13.51
C GLN A 134 2.66 2.24 13.25
N LEU A 135 2.58 3.09 12.26
CA LEU A 135 3.61 4.05 11.86
C LEU A 135 3.22 5.46 12.33
N GLY A 136 3.90 5.93 13.35
CA GLY A 136 3.64 7.23 13.96
C GLY A 136 2.41 7.23 14.87
N SER A 137 2.00 8.43 15.28
CA SER A 137 0.78 8.64 16.07
C SER A 137 -0.45 8.66 15.18
N ASP A 138 -1.62 8.55 15.80
CA ASP A 138 -2.91 8.76 15.17
C ASP A 138 -2.99 10.16 14.53
N ILE A 139 -3.75 10.25 13.47
CA ILE A 139 -4.12 11.52 12.85
C ILE A 139 -5.59 11.76 13.17
N ASP A 140 -5.81 12.66 14.10
CA ASP A 140 -7.13 12.92 14.66
C ASP A 140 -7.86 14.06 13.94
N GLY A 141 -9.17 13.92 13.80
CA GLY A 141 -10.06 15.01 13.44
C GLY A 141 -10.08 16.10 14.53
N GLU A 142 -10.41 17.34 14.17
CA GLU A 142 -10.23 18.48 15.07
C GLU A 142 -11.41 18.70 16.01
N ILE A 143 -12.61 18.59 15.48
CA ILE A 143 -13.83 18.98 16.16
C ILE A 143 -14.88 17.85 16.10
N PRO A 144 -15.78 17.80 17.12
CA PRO A 144 -16.88 16.85 17.11
C PRO A 144 -17.75 16.99 15.85
N GLY A 145 -18.08 15.86 15.24
CA GLY A 145 -18.97 15.79 14.09
C GLY A 145 -18.31 15.88 12.73
N ASP A 146 -17.02 16.19 12.63
CA ASP A 146 -16.29 16.36 11.35
C ASP A 146 -16.23 15.09 10.51
N GLU A 147 -16.29 13.91 11.14
CA GLU A 147 -16.11 12.62 10.52
C GLU A 147 -14.81 12.55 9.68
N PHE A 148 -13.69 13.06 10.26
CA PHE A 148 -12.39 13.00 9.60
C PHE A 148 -11.96 11.55 9.33
N GLY A 149 -11.43 11.28 8.13
CA GLY A 149 -11.19 9.92 7.66
C GLY A 149 -12.42 9.28 6.98
N PHE A 150 -13.46 10.05 6.66
CA PHE A 150 -14.58 9.54 5.86
C PHE A 150 -14.11 8.95 4.54
N SER A 151 -13.09 9.51 3.92
CA SER A 151 -12.33 8.91 2.83
C SER A 151 -10.83 9.14 3.00
N VAL A 152 -10.00 8.18 2.59
CA VAL A 152 -8.55 8.24 2.62
C VAL A 152 -7.96 7.75 1.31
N ALA A 153 -6.80 8.29 0.93
CA ALA A 153 -5.97 7.76 -0.16
C ALA A 153 -4.49 7.99 0.14
N MET A 154 -3.63 7.16 -0.43
CA MET A 154 -2.19 7.11 -0.17
C MET A 154 -1.39 7.13 -1.48
N ASN A 155 -0.20 7.70 -1.47
CA ASN A 155 0.69 7.65 -2.62
C ASN A 155 1.43 6.29 -2.74
N ASP A 156 2.05 6.04 -3.89
CA ASP A 156 2.78 4.78 -4.19
C ASP A 156 3.86 4.43 -3.14
N LEU A 157 4.52 5.42 -2.55
CA LEU A 157 5.55 5.21 -1.53
C LEU A 157 4.99 4.95 -0.12
N GLY A 158 3.73 5.32 0.14
CA GLY A 158 3.13 5.24 1.46
C GLY A 158 3.64 6.29 2.46
N ASP A 159 4.30 7.35 1.97
CA ASP A 159 4.82 8.44 2.81
C ASP A 159 3.91 9.67 2.83
N ARG A 160 2.80 9.63 2.07
CA ARG A 160 1.79 10.69 2.04
C ARG A 160 0.40 10.09 2.08
N VAL A 161 -0.48 10.72 2.82
CA VAL A 161 -1.89 10.36 2.93
C VAL A 161 -2.75 11.61 2.83
N VAL A 162 -3.86 11.50 2.13
CA VAL A 162 -4.93 12.49 2.10
C VAL A 162 -6.15 11.94 2.81
N ALA A 163 -6.81 12.75 3.61
CA ALA A 163 -8.03 12.38 4.33
C ALA A 163 -9.08 13.49 4.24
N GLY A 164 -10.34 13.09 4.07
CA GLY A 164 -11.50 13.97 4.03
C GLY A 164 -12.29 13.94 5.34
N GLY A 165 -12.76 15.10 5.79
CA GLY A 165 -13.72 15.29 6.87
C GLY A 165 -14.96 15.99 6.32
N ARG A 166 -15.95 15.20 5.92
CA ARG A 166 -17.07 15.64 5.09
C ARG A 166 -18.01 16.64 5.76
N TYR A 167 -18.08 16.64 7.07
CA TYR A 167 -18.95 17.54 7.86
C TYR A 167 -18.21 18.68 8.55
N ASN A 168 -16.92 18.89 8.21
CA ASN A 168 -16.17 19.98 8.80
C ASN A 168 -16.80 21.34 8.49
N ASP A 169 -16.87 22.20 9.52
CA ASP A 169 -17.52 23.53 9.50
C ASP A 169 -16.53 24.67 9.23
N GLY A 170 -15.34 24.40 8.69
CA GLY A 170 -14.23 25.35 8.59
C GLY A 170 -14.56 26.69 7.93
N LEU A 171 -15.28 26.71 6.81
CA LEU A 171 -15.73 27.94 6.15
C LEU A 171 -17.25 28.12 6.15
N ALA A 172 -18.02 27.04 6.23
CA ALA A 172 -19.47 27.04 6.27
C ALA A 172 -19.96 25.70 6.84
N ASN A 173 -21.18 25.67 7.37
CA ASN A 173 -21.78 24.49 7.97
C ASN A 173 -21.75 23.29 7.01
N ASP A 174 -21.22 22.15 7.44
CA ASP A 174 -21.07 20.93 6.66
C ASP A 174 -20.43 21.16 5.27
N ALA A 175 -19.57 22.16 5.15
CA ALA A 175 -18.87 22.43 3.90
C ALA A 175 -17.85 21.34 3.56
N GLY A 176 -17.30 20.72 4.60
CA GLY A 176 -16.27 19.68 4.52
C GLY A 176 -14.87 20.22 4.27
N HIS A 177 -13.88 19.39 4.51
CA HIS A 177 -12.48 19.71 4.25
C HIS A 177 -11.66 18.49 3.82
N VAL A 178 -10.46 18.76 3.34
CA VAL A 178 -9.45 17.75 3.03
C VAL A 178 -8.10 18.20 3.58
N ARG A 179 -7.35 17.25 4.17
CA ARG A 179 -5.99 17.46 4.68
C ARG A 179 -5.03 16.45 4.09
N VAL A 180 -3.80 16.90 3.85
CA VAL A 180 -2.71 16.05 3.36
C VAL A 180 -1.63 15.98 4.42
N TYR A 181 -1.15 14.77 4.69
CA TYR A 181 -0.08 14.52 5.66
C TYR A 181 1.10 13.85 5.01
N LYS A 182 2.28 14.09 5.55
CA LYS A 182 3.52 13.44 5.17
C LYS A 182 4.18 12.78 6.37
N TYR A 183 4.66 11.56 6.16
CA TYR A 183 5.48 10.85 7.14
C TYR A 183 6.92 11.35 7.10
N ASN A 184 7.43 11.74 8.23
CA ASN A 184 8.83 12.16 8.39
C ASN A 184 9.33 11.80 9.78
N ALA A 185 10.45 11.06 9.83
CA ALA A 185 11.16 10.73 11.07
C ALA A 185 10.26 10.17 12.19
N GLY A 186 9.30 9.30 11.84
CA GLY A 186 8.44 8.65 12.82
C GLY A 186 7.13 9.38 13.13
N SER A 187 6.84 10.49 12.46
CA SER A 187 5.64 11.29 12.69
C SER A 187 4.92 11.68 11.40
N TRP A 188 3.60 11.74 11.46
CA TRP A 188 2.76 12.32 10.42
C TRP A 188 2.59 13.81 10.68
N THR A 189 2.92 14.63 9.70
CA THR A 189 2.78 16.11 9.78
C THR A 189 1.97 16.61 8.61
N GLN A 190 1.03 17.51 8.87
CA GLN A 190 0.22 18.12 7.82
C GLN A 190 1.08 18.91 6.84
N ILE A 191 0.79 18.78 5.55
CA ILE A 191 1.41 19.54 4.47
C ILE A 191 0.44 20.60 3.98
N GLY A 192 0.81 21.86 4.10
CA GLY A 192 -0.04 22.98 3.71
C GLY A 192 -1.16 23.26 4.70
N ALA A 193 -2.09 24.13 4.31
CA ALA A 193 -3.30 24.44 5.05
C ALA A 193 -4.44 23.49 4.67
N ASP A 194 -5.53 23.52 5.44
CA ASP A 194 -6.76 22.83 5.11
C ASP A 194 -7.31 23.27 3.76
N ILE A 195 -7.76 22.32 2.98
CA ILE A 195 -8.48 22.59 1.74
C ILE A 195 -9.96 22.47 2.08
N ASN A 196 -10.62 23.61 2.27
CA ASN A 196 -11.99 23.65 2.73
C ASN A 196 -13.00 23.74 1.59
N GLY A 197 -14.15 23.09 1.78
CA GLY A 197 -15.35 23.34 1.00
C GLY A 197 -15.79 24.80 1.17
N LYS A 198 -16.37 25.38 0.13
CA LYS A 198 -16.71 26.82 0.08
C LYS A 198 -18.15 27.10 0.43
N THR A 199 -19.03 26.14 0.21
CA THR A 199 -20.48 26.27 0.30
C THR A 199 -21.01 25.32 1.37
N ALA A 200 -21.99 25.79 2.16
CA ALA A 200 -22.61 24.97 3.20
C ALA A 200 -23.30 23.73 2.60
N ASN A 201 -23.23 22.60 3.32
CA ASN A 201 -23.84 21.32 2.98
C ASN A 201 -23.34 20.71 1.65
N THR A 202 -22.13 21.05 1.19
CA THR A 202 -21.54 20.46 -0.02
C THR A 202 -20.74 19.20 0.24
N TYR A 203 -20.30 18.98 1.49
CA TYR A 203 -19.61 17.78 1.95
C TYR A 203 -18.30 17.53 1.20
N PHE A 204 -17.50 18.57 0.99
CA PHE A 204 -16.19 18.45 0.35
C PHE A 204 -15.29 17.50 1.15
N GLY A 205 -14.57 16.60 0.46
CA GLY A 205 -13.85 15.49 1.10
C GLY A 205 -14.68 14.20 1.22
N TRP A 206 -15.85 14.15 0.56
CA TRP A 206 -16.67 12.94 0.49
C TRP A 206 -15.90 11.76 -0.11
N CYS A 207 -15.16 12.01 -1.18
CA CYS A 207 -14.23 11.06 -1.76
C CYS A 207 -12.93 11.78 -2.10
N VAL A 208 -11.79 11.16 -1.80
CA VAL A 208 -10.47 11.68 -2.11
C VAL A 208 -9.65 10.63 -2.84
N ASP A 209 -8.70 11.08 -3.68
CA ASP A 209 -7.70 10.23 -4.30
C ASP A 209 -6.37 11.00 -4.43
N MET A 210 -5.27 10.28 -4.60
CA MET A 210 -3.92 10.83 -4.68
C MET A 210 -3.12 10.13 -5.79
N ASN A 211 -2.35 10.89 -6.55
CA ASN A 211 -1.48 10.31 -7.56
C ASN A 211 -0.26 9.59 -6.95
N ALA A 212 0.42 8.80 -7.76
CA ALA A 212 1.56 7.96 -7.36
C ALA A 212 2.68 8.73 -6.63
N SER A 213 2.98 9.96 -7.04
CA SER A 213 4.01 10.81 -6.41
C SER A 213 3.51 11.53 -5.15
N GLY A 214 2.20 11.60 -4.94
CA GLY A 214 1.57 12.30 -3.82
C GLY A 214 1.65 13.82 -3.91
N ASP A 215 1.83 14.38 -5.12
CA ASP A 215 1.88 15.82 -5.37
C ASP A 215 0.59 16.38 -5.98
N MET A 216 -0.34 15.51 -6.36
CA MET A 216 -1.68 15.85 -6.81
C MET A 216 -2.73 15.04 -6.06
N ILE A 217 -3.80 15.70 -5.68
CA ILE A 217 -4.99 15.09 -5.09
C ILE A 217 -6.24 15.49 -5.89
N VAL A 218 -7.26 14.66 -5.79
CA VAL A 218 -8.62 15.00 -6.19
C VAL A 218 -9.54 14.81 -5.00
N ALA A 219 -10.51 15.69 -4.85
CA ALA A 219 -11.55 15.60 -3.83
C ALA A 219 -12.90 15.96 -4.42
N THR A 220 -13.96 15.38 -3.90
CA THR A 220 -15.33 15.60 -4.38
C THR A 220 -16.21 16.26 -3.34
N ALA A 221 -17.19 17.04 -3.83
CA ALA A 221 -18.27 17.61 -3.06
C ALA A 221 -19.60 17.22 -3.76
N PRO A 222 -20.30 16.18 -3.29
CA PRO A 222 -21.43 15.60 -4.04
C PRO A 222 -22.65 16.52 -4.18
N ASN A 223 -22.73 17.57 -3.35
CA ASN A 223 -23.86 18.51 -3.37
C ASN A 223 -23.50 19.91 -3.93
N GLU A 224 -22.36 20.05 -4.61
CA GLU A 224 -21.94 21.30 -5.23
C GLU A 224 -22.53 21.53 -6.62
#